data_824e6e76f5950971e7b7c062b74c0d76
#
_entry.id   824e6e76f5950971e7b7c062b74c0d76
#
_cell.length_a   1.000
_cell.length_b   1.000
_cell.length_c   1.000
_cell.angle_alpha   90.00
_cell.angle_beta   90.00
_cell.angle_gamma   90.00
#
_symmetry.space_group_name_H-M   'P 1'
#
loop_
_entity.id
_entity.type
_entity.pdbx_description
1 polymer ?
#
loop_
_entity_poly.entity_id
_entity_poly.type
_entity_poly.pdbx_seq_one_letter_code
_entity_poly.pdbx_strand_id
1 'polypeptide(L)'
;MNLLPPDPAQSQAPVNLLIVDDVPQNLVAMEALLRREGVNLLLADSGAQALELLLEHEVALALLDVHMPEIDGFMLAELMRGSQRSRDVPIIFLTASPDDPHRVFKGYGTGAVDFLHKPVAPQVILSKVNVFIELYQQRQLLKTRNEALERALKLNETMAAVLTHDLRTPLSAILLCADKLSLELPADNAGAQQTLSYLEASTLRMARMVEQLLDFSRIRSGGLRLQSGACDLAEVTRAVLVEAGAGHRTDRIALDVRGDSTLQGDMDRLGQIIANLVGNALTHGADAAVQVQVDGSDARIVALRVSNAGHVDEALLPRLFEPFKASFHQSNGLGLGLYIVDQFVRAHGGQLSARNDAGQVVFEALLPRRADGRSPVAT
;
A
#
# COMPACT_ATOMS: atom_id res chain seq x y z
N MET A 1 3.87 23.26 -13.70
CA MET A 1 5.14 22.53 -13.54
C MET A 1 4.78 21.07 -13.41
N ASN A 2 4.96 20.30 -14.49
CA ASN A 2 4.56 18.91 -14.62
C ASN A 2 5.34 18.04 -13.63
N LEU A 3 4.66 17.51 -12.63
CA LEU A 3 5.14 16.35 -11.87
C LEU A 3 4.68 15.11 -12.65
N LEU A 4 5.49 14.72 -13.63
CA LEU A 4 5.46 13.34 -14.13
C LEU A 4 5.76 12.42 -12.95
N PRO A 5 5.05 11.28 -12.81
CA PRO A 5 5.45 10.26 -11.85
C PRO A 5 6.90 9.86 -12.15
N PRO A 6 7.70 9.48 -11.13
CA PRO A 6 9.08 9.08 -11.35
C PRO A 6 9.11 7.99 -12.41
N ASP A 7 10.02 8.17 -13.36
CA ASP A 7 10.26 7.26 -14.47
C ASP A 7 10.44 5.83 -13.93
N PRO A 8 9.60 4.87 -14.31
CA PRO A 8 9.69 3.48 -13.81
C PRO A 8 11.00 2.78 -14.19
N ALA A 9 11.89 3.45 -14.94
CA ALA A 9 13.20 2.92 -15.34
C ALA A 9 14.26 2.92 -14.22
N GLN A 10 14.03 3.53 -13.04
CA GLN A 10 15.09 3.75 -12.04
C GLN A 10 15.14 2.78 -10.86
N SER A 11 14.37 1.70 -10.83
CA SER A 11 14.48 0.66 -9.77
C SER A 11 13.97 -0.69 -10.25
N GLN A 12 14.47 -1.19 -11.37
CA GLN A 12 14.26 -2.59 -11.71
C GLN A 12 15.31 -3.42 -10.99
N ALA A 13 14.87 -4.45 -10.25
CA ALA A 13 15.78 -5.45 -9.68
C ALA A 13 16.64 -6.05 -10.80
N PRO A 14 17.93 -6.35 -10.54
CA PRO A 14 18.82 -6.89 -11.54
C PRO A 14 18.26 -8.19 -12.13
N VAL A 15 18.42 -8.36 -13.44
CA VAL A 15 17.98 -9.55 -14.16
C VAL A 15 19.01 -10.66 -13.96
N ASN A 16 18.61 -11.80 -13.40
CA ASN A 16 19.52 -12.93 -13.17
C ASN A 16 19.63 -13.78 -14.44
N LEU A 17 20.84 -14.03 -14.87
CA LEU A 17 21.19 -15.01 -15.91
C LEU A 17 21.96 -16.17 -15.28
N LEU A 18 21.53 -17.40 -15.50
CA LEU A 18 22.25 -18.59 -15.06
C LEU A 18 23.16 -19.07 -16.19
N ILE A 19 24.42 -19.31 -15.88
CA ILE A 19 25.43 -19.85 -16.78
C ILE A 19 26.03 -21.10 -16.13
N VAL A 20 25.94 -22.22 -16.85
CA VAL A 20 26.40 -23.51 -16.33
C VAL A 20 27.40 -24.12 -17.31
N ASP A 21 28.62 -24.34 -16.87
CA ASP A 21 29.71 -24.94 -17.67
C ASP A 21 30.75 -25.53 -16.71
N ASP A 22 31.14 -26.79 -16.88
CA ASP A 22 32.09 -27.47 -15.99
C ASP A 22 33.55 -27.01 -16.17
N VAL A 23 33.82 -26.21 -17.22
CA VAL A 23 35.13 -25.63 -17.48
C VAL A 23 35.21 -24.20 -16.94
N PRO A 24 35.98 -23.91 -15.88
CA PRO A 24 36.04 -22.59 -15.26
C PRO A 24 36.42 -21.45 -16.21
N GLN A 25 37.29 -21.76 -17.22
CA GLN A 25 37.70 -20.78 -18.23
C GLN A 25 36.50 -20.31 -19.10
N ASN A 26 35.55 -21.19 -19.36
CA ASN A 26 34.33 -20.85 -20.10
C ASN A 26 33.44 -19.93 -19.29
N LEU A 27 33.26 -20.21 -17.98
CA LEU A 27 32.50 -19.37 -17.07
C LEU A 27 33.09 -17.95 -17.00
N VAL A 28 34.43 -17.83 -16.84
CA VAL A 28 35.11 -16.53 -16.82
C VAL A 28 34.95 -15.77 -18.15
N ALA A 29 35.04 -16.45 -19.28
CA ALA A 29 34.87 -15.87 -20.62
C ALA A 29 33.41 -15.35 -20.80
N MET A 30 32.43 -16.15 -20.38
CA MET A 30 31.02 -15.78 -20.46
C MET A 30 30.69 -14.64 -19.48
N GLU A 31 31.25 -14.67 -18.28
CA GLU A 31 31.10 -13.59 -17.32
C GLU A 31 31.64 -12.28 -17.89
N ALA A 32 32.85 -12.28 -18.43
CA ALA A 32 33.45 -11.08 -19.05
C ALA A 32 32.62 -10.53 -20.21
N LEU A 33 32.01 -11.44 -21.01
CA LEU A 33 31.21 -11.08 -22.18
C LEU A 33 29.85 -10.50 -21.80
N LEU A 34 29.18 -11.04 -20.76
CA LEU A 34 27.80 -10.75 -20.41
C LEU A 34 27.68 -9.76 -19.24
N ARG A 35 28.76 -9.43 -18.56
CA ARG A 35 28.79 -8.48 -17.44
C ARG A 35 28.39 -7.10 -17.91
N ARG A 36 27.27 -6.58 -17.33
CA ARG A 36 26.78 -5.23 -17.61
C ARG A 36 25.88 -4.75 -16.47
N GLU A 37 25.60 -3.46 -16.44
CA GLU A 37 24.70 -2.86 -15.47
C GLU A 37 23.27 -3.42 -15.59
N GLY A 38 22.63 -3.69 -14.44
CA GLY A 38 21.27 -4.25 -14.39
C GLY A 38 21.17 -5.76 -14.65
N VAL A 39 22.29 -6.47 -14.86
CA VAL A 39 22.34 -7.92 -15.03
C VAL A 39 23.21 -8.54 -13.95
N ASN A 40 22.66 -9.54 -13.26
CA ASN A 40 23.38 -10.36 -12.30
C ASN A 40 23.66 -11.73 -12.92
N LEU A 41 24.91 -12.18 -12.91
CA LEU A 41 25.33 -13.46 -13.48
C LEU A 41 25.48 -14.50 -12.36
N LEU A 42 24.66 -15.53 -12.42
CA LEU A 42 24.72 -16.71 -11.55
C LEU A 42 25.56 -17.77 -12.28
N LEU A 43 26.75 -18.03 -11.78
CA LEU A 43 27.69 -18.98 -12.37
C LEU A 43 27.62 -20.30 -11.61
N ALA A 44 27.51 -21.40 -12.32
CA ALA A 44 27.54 -22.74 -11.78
C ALA A 44 28.53 -23.61 -12.56
N ASP A 45 29.37 -24.34 -11.85
CA ASP A 45 30.33 -25.28 -12.42
C ASP A 45 29.79 -26.71 -12.56
N SER A 46 28.54 -26.93 -12.13
CA SER A 46 27.87 -28.22 -12.14
C SER A 46 26.36 -28.08 -12.19
N GLY A 47 25.68 -29.15 -12.66
CA GLY A 47 24.22 -29.21 -12.64
C GLY A 47 23.63 -29.13 -11.23
N ALA A 48 24.30 -29.68 -10.23
CA ALA A 48 23.86 -29.62 -8.83
C ALA A 48 23.85 -28.19 -8.29
N GLN A 49 24.93 -27.44 -8.49
CA GLN A 49 25.02 -26.03 -8.10
C GLN A 49 24.00 -25.17 -8.85
N ALA A 50 23.76 -25.46 -10.14
CA ALA A 50 22.74 -24.76 -10.92
C ALA A 50 21.33 -24.94 -10.32
N LEU A 51 21.00 -26.16 -9.86
CA LEU A 51 19.71 -26.43 -9.20
C LEU A 51 19.56 -25.68 -7.86
N GLU A 52 20.62 -25.58 -7.07
CA GLU A 52 20.63 -24.79 -5.83
C GLU A 52 20.34 -23.30 -6.13
N LEU A 53 21.04 -22.72 -7.10
CA LEU A 53 20.81 -21.33 -7.51
C LEU A 53 19.40 -21.08 -8.02
N LEU A 54 18.79 -22.04 -8.72
CA LEU A 54 17.40 -21.97 -9.20
C LEU A 54 16.37 -22.05 -8.07
N LEU A 55 16.73 -22.61 -6.90
CA LEU A 55 15.87 -22.59 -5.71
C LEU A 55 15.87 -21.22 -5.03
N GLU A 56 16.98 -20.50 -5.05
CA GLU A 56 17.14 -19.22 -4.37
C GLU A 56 16.76 -18.02 -5.23
N HIS A 57 16.98 -18.10 -6.55
CA HIS A 57 16.87 -16.98 -7.47
C HIS A 57 15.84 -17.20 -8.58
N GLU A 58 15.08 -16.14 -8.94
CA GLU A 58 14.34 -16.12 -10.21
C GLU A 58 15.32 -15.84 -11.35
N VAL A 59 15.30 -16.67 -12.40
CA VAL A 59 16.23 -16.62 -13.53
C VAL A 59 15.47 -16.25 -14.81
N ALA A 60 16.01 -15.29 -15.57
CA ALA A 60 15.45 -14.84 -16.82
C ALA A 60 15.83 -15.71 -18.01
N LEU A 61 17.02 -16.31 -17.98
CA LEU A 61 17.56 -17.17 -19.03
C LEU A 61 18.64 -18.08 -18.43
N ALA A 62 18.67 -19.34 -18.84
CA ALA A 62 19.74 -20.29 -18.52
C ALA A 62 20.55 -20.62 -19.77
N LEU A 63 21.87 -20.49 -19.68
CA LEU A 63 22.86 -20.93 -20.69
C LEU A 63 23.50 -22.19 -20.15
N LEU A 64 23.24 -23.33 -20.77
CA LEU A 64 23.68 -24.63 -20.26
C LEU A 64 24.69 -25.28 -21.24
N ASP A 65 25.86 -25.63 -20.73
CA ASP A 65 26.70 -26.56 -21.48
C ASP A 65 26.05 -27.94 -21.54
N VAL A 66 26.11 -28.54 -22.71
CA VAL A 66 25.56 -29.89 -22.93
C VAL A 66 26.42 -30.96 -22.28
N HIS A 67 27.74 -30.83 -22.35
CA HIS A 67 28.69 -31.87 -21.95
C HIS A 67 29.31 -31.57 -20.60
N MET A 68 28.60 -31.96 -19.52
CA MET A 68 29.08 -31.85 -18.15
C MET A 68 29.06 -33.21 -17.45
N PRO A 69 29.95 -33.45 -16.48
CA PRO A 69 29.95 -34.68 -15.71
C PRO A 69 28.71 -34.77 -14.79
N GLU A 70 28.32 -35.99 -14.42
CA GLU A 70 27.20 -36.34 -13.53
C GLU A 70 25.83 -35.92 -14.04
N ILE A 71 25.54 -34.64 -14.13
CA ILE A 71 24.29 -34.07 -14.65
C ILE A 71 24.62 -33.28 -15.91
N ASP A 72 24.35 -33.88 -17.06
CA ASP A 72 24.53 -33.18 -18.35
C ASP A 72 23.47 -32.08 -18.56
N GLY A 73 23.71 -31.19 -19.53
CA GLY A 73 22.82 -30.05 -19.76
C GLY A 73 21.37 -30.46 -20.10
N PHE A 74 21.15 -31.60 -20.74
CA PHE A 74 19.82 -32.10 -21.06
C PHE A 74 19.11 -32.63 -19.82
N MET A 75 19.80 -33.36 -18.98
CA MET A 75 19.26 -33.84 -17.71
C MET A 75 18.92 -32.66 -16.79
N LEU A 76 19.78 -31.65 -16.73
CA LEU A 76 19.51 -30.41 -15.98
C LEU A 76 18.25 -29.72 -16.50
N ALA A 77 18.09 -29.61 -17.83
CA ALA A 77 16.90 -29.03 -18.43
C ALA A 77 15.62 -29.84 -18.11
N GLU A 78 15.67 -31.17 -18.11
CA GLU A 78 14.56 -32.03 -17.70
C GLU A 78 14.18 -31.79 -16.22
N LEU A 79 15.16 -31.67 -15.32
CA LEU A 79 14.93 -31.35 -13.91
C LEU A 79 14.33 -29.94 -13.74
N MET A 80 14.81 -28.95 -14.50
CA MET A 80 14.24 -27.61 -14.51
C MET A 80 12.77 -27.62 -14.93
N ARG A 81 12.40 -28.39 -15.96
CA ARG A 81 11.01 -28.52 -16.43
C ARG A 81 10.10 -29.23 -15.42
N GLY A 82 10.66 -30.12 -14.61
CA GLY A 82 9.95 -30.82 -13.53
C GLY A 82 9.64 -29.91 -12.33
N SER A 83 10.32 -28.79 -12.18
CA SER A 83 10.13 -27.85 -11.08
C SER A 83 9.18 -26.73 -11.44
N GLN A 84 8.16 -26.48 -10.60
CA GLN A 84 7.20 -25.38 -10.81
C GLN A 84 7.87 -24.01 -10.87
N ARG A 85 9.03 -23.83 -10.26
CA ARG A 85 9.74 -22.56 -10.14
C ARG A 85 10.60 -22.25 -11.39
N SER A 86 11.15 -23.28 -12.02
CA SER A 86 12.09 -23.14 -13.16
C SER A 86 11.58 -23.66 -14.50
N ARG A 87 10.40 -24.29 -14.53
CA ARG A 87 9.85 -24.90 -15.75
C ARG A 87 9.67 -23.94 -16.92
N ASP A 88 9.45 -22.66 -16.64
CA ASP A 88 9.19 -21.62 -17.64
C ASP A 88 10.45 -20.80 -17.99
N VAL A 89 11.61 -21.11 -17.39
CA VAL A 89 12.88 -20.44 -17.68
C VAL A 89 13.34 -20.83 -19.06
N PRO A 90 13.60 -19.86 -19.98
CA PRO A 90 14.16 -20.16 -21.30
C PRO A 90 15.55 -20.78 -21.16
N ILE A 91 15.86 -21.75 -22.01
CA ILE A 91 17.14 -22.48 -22.00
C ILE A 91 17.79 -22.34 -23.36
N ILE A 92 19.05 -21.94 -23.38
CA ILE A 92 19.93 -22.00 -24.57
C ILE A 92 21.04 -23.01 -24.27
N PHE A 93 21.16 -24.03 -25.08
CA PHE A 93 22.26 -24.98 -24.99
C PHE A 93 23.52 -24.51 -25.70
N LEU A 94 24.66 -24.74 -25.07
CA LEU A 94 25.99 -24.54 -25.63
C LEU A 94 26.58 -25.92 -25.97
N THR A 95 26.87 -26.20 -27.26
CA THR A 95 27.32 -27.53 -27.67
C THR A 95 28.55 -27.46 -28.57
N ALA A 96 29.46 -28.42 -28.46
CA ALA A 96 30.64 -28.54 -29.30
C ALA A 96 30.36 -29.34 -30.60
N SER A 97 29.24 -30.09 -30.70
CA SER A 97 28.94 -30.98 -31.80
C SER A 97 27.79 -30.45 -32.67
N PRO A 98 28.05 -30.09 -33.96
CA PRO A 98 27.00 -29.58 -34.85
C PRO A 98 26.09 -30.66 -35.44
N ASP A 99 26.48 -31.94 -35.42
CA ASP A 99 25.92 -32.97 -36.34
C ASP A 99 25.14 -34.09 -35.62
N ASP A 100 24.58 -33.89 -34.42
CA ASP A 100 23.70 -34.90 -33.83
C ASP A 100 22.22 -34.45 -33.88
N PRO A 101 21.48 -34.76 -34.98
CA PRO A 101 20.07 -34.41 -35.12
C PRO A 101 19.20 -34.98 -34.03
N HIS A 102 19.56 -36.13 -33.43
CA HIS A 102 18.83 -36.75 -32.34
C HIS A 102 18.95 -35.96 -31.03
N ARG A 103 20.10 -35.34 -30.77
CA ARG A 103 20.30 -34.48 -29.57
C ARG A 103 19.60 -33.14 -29.70
N VAL A 104 19.63 -32.53 -30.89
CA VAL A 104 18.87 -31.29 -31.19
C VAL A 104 17.37 -31.55 -31.02
N PHE A 105 16.86 -32.68 -31.54
CA PHE A 105 15.46 -33.04 -31.40
C PHE A 105 15.07 -33.32 -29.92
N LYS A 106 15.94 -33.99 -29.14
CA LYS A 106 15.75 -34.20 -27.71
C LYS A 106 15.71 -32.89 -26.95
N GLY A 107 16.58 -31.93 -27.26
CA GLY A 107 16.63 -30.62 -26.61
C GLY A 107 15.37 -29.77 -26.87
N TYR A 108 14.83 -29.76 -28.10
CA TYR A 108 13.54 -29.11 -28.35
C TYR A 108 12.40 -29.82 -27.60
N GLY A 109 12.44 -31.13 -27.42
CA GLY A 109 11.51 -31.89 -26.61
C GLY A 109 11.54 -31.53 -25.11
N THR A 110 12.69 -31.08 -24.59
CA THR A 110 12.85 -30.57 -23.22
C THR A 110 12.47 -29.08 -23.06
N GLY A 111 11.99 -28.45 -24.16
CA GLY A 111 11.56 -27.04 -24.13
C GLY A 111 12.71 -26.04 -24.24
N ALA A 112 13.86 -26.45 -24.80
CA ALA A 112 14.91 -25.49 -25.16
C ALA A 112 14.43 -24.52 -26.23
N VAL A 113 14.86 -23.29 -26.12
CA VAL A 113 14.50 -22.22 -27.05
C VAL A 113 15.51 -22.15 -28.19
N ASP A 114 16.78 -22.54 -27.92
CA ASP A 114 17.85 -22.40 -28.92
C ASP A 114 19.10 -23.24 -28.57
N PHE A 115 19.96 -23.37 -29.61
CA PHE A 115 21.28 -24.02 -29.54
C PHE A 115 22.35 -23.10 -30.08
N LEU A 116 23.49 -23.03 -29.40
CA LEU A 116 24.69 -22.30 -29.84
C LEU A 116 25.88 -23.26 -29.93
N HIS A 117 26.53 -23.28 -31.08
CA HIS A 117 27.71 -24.14 -31.32
C HIS A 117 28.98 -23.45 -30.85
N LYS A 118 29.77 -24.16 -30.04
CA LYS A 118 31.12 -23.72 -29.62
C LYS A 118 32.12 -23.92 -30.80
N PRO A 119 32.98 -22.94 -31.13
CA PRO A 119 33.15 -21.65 -30.46
C PRO A 119 32.02 -20.66 -30.80
N VAL A 120 31.40 -20.07 -29.77
CA VAL A 120 30.28 -19.14 -29.96
C VAL A 120 30.80 -17.76 -30.32
N ALA A 121 30.31 -17.19 -31.41
CA ALA A 121 30.63 -15.82 -31.76
C ALA A 121 30.05 -14.85 -30.71
N PRO A 122 30.84 -13.93 -30.10
CA PRO A 122 30.37 -13.02 -29.07
C PRO A 122 29.10 -12.24 -29.41
N GLN A 123 29.02 -11.77 -30.66
CA GLN A 123 27.87 -11.01 -31.16
C GLN A 123 26.57 -11.82 -31.19
N VAL A 124 26.65 -13.13 -31.47
CA VAL A 124 25.47 -14.00 -31.53
C VAL A 124 24.90 -14.24 -30.14
N ILE A 125 25.76 -14.56 -29.18
CA ILE A 125 25.31 -14.79 -27.82
C ILE A 125 24.76 -13.51 -27.18
N LEU A 126 25.42 -12.36 -27.36
CA LEU A 126 24.95 -11.06 -26.88
C LEU A 126 23.59 -10.71 -27.47
N SER A 127 23.39 -10.89 -28.77
CA SER A 127 22.10 -10.62 -29.41
C SER A 127 20.99 -11.47 -28.84
N LYS A 128 21.22 -12.80 -28.68
CA LYS A 128 20.20 -13.71 -28.12
C LYS A 128 19.89 -13.42 -26.67
N VAL A 129 20.91 -13.23 -25.83
CA VAL A 129 20.74 -12.89 -24.42
C VAL A 129 19.96 -11.59 -24.26
N ASN A 130 20.23 -10.57 -25.09
CA ASN A 130 19.51 -9.31 -25.07
C ASN A 130 18.01 -9.48 -25.29
N VAL A 131 17.62 -10.30 -26.25
CA VAL A 131 16.19 -10.58 -26.54
C VAL A 131 15.49 -11.19 -25.31
N PHE A 132 16.13 -12.15 -24.64
CA PHE A 132 15.52 -12.79 -23.47
C PHE A 132 15.47 -11.87 -22.25
N ILE A 133 16.47 -11.01 -22.08
CA ILE A 133 16.43 -10.00 -21.01
C ILE A 133 15.28 -9.02 -21.26
N GLU A 134 15.13 -8.53 -22.49
CA GLU A 134 14.04 -7.62 -22.84
C GLU A 134 12.66 -8.29 -22.64
N LEU A 135 12.49 -9.52 -23.10
CA LEU A 135 11.26 -10.29 -22.88
C LEU A 135 10.95 -10.50 -21.40
N TYR A 136 11.96 -10.81 -20.59
CA TYR A 136 11.80 -10.95 -19.15
C TYR A 136 11.36 -9.63 -18.49
N GLN A 137 12.02 -8.54 -18.84
CA GLN A 137 11.68 -7.20 -18.32
C GLN A 137 10.26 -6.78 -18.70
N GLN A 138 9.86 -7.01 -19.97
CA GLN A 138 8.49 -6.75 -20.42
C GLN A 138 7.47 -7.61 -19.68
N ARG A 139 7.75 -8.90 -19.46
CA ARG A 139 6.89 -9.82 -18.70
C ARG A 139 6.73 -9.34 -17.25
N GLN A 140 7.81 -8.93 -16.59
CA GLN A 140 7.77 -8.41 -15.22
C GLN A 140 6.98 -7.09 -15.14
N LEU A 141 7.19 -6.19 -16.08
CA LEU A 141 6.43 -4.94 -16.14
C LEU A 141 4.93 -5.18 -16.33
N LEU A 142 4.55 -6.10 -17.23
CA LEU A 142 3.16 -6.48 -17.45
C LEU A 142 2.55 -7.12 -16.20
N LYS A 143 3.28 -8.00 -15.51
CA LYS A 143 2.85 -8.62 -14.25
C LYS A 143 2.56 -7.56 -13.19
N THR A 144 3.50 -6.64 -12.98
CA THR A 144 3.34 -5.55 -11.99
C THR A 144 2.16 -4.64 -12.32
N ARG A 145 1.98 -4.30 -13.61
CA ARG A 145 0.83 -3.48 -14.06
C ARG A 145 -0.49 -4.20 -13.86
N ASN A 146 -0.53 -5.51 -14.16
CA ASN A 146 -1.74 -6.32 -13.99
C ASN A 146 -2.15 -6.41 -12.52
N GLU A 147 -1.20 -6.67 -11.63
CA GLU A 147 -1.42 -6.68 -10.18
C GLU A 147 -1.88 -5.31 -9.64
N ALA A 148 -1.36 -4.22 -10.20
CA ALA A 148 -1.80 -2.87 -9.83
C ALA A 148 -3.23 -2.58 -10.31
N LEU A 149 -3.59 -3.01 -11.54
CA LEU A 149 -4.93 -2.89 -12.09
C LEU A 149 -5.94 -3.73 -11.30
N GLU A 150 -5.61 -4.98 -10.97
CA GLU A 150 -6.47 -5.85 -10.16
C GLU A 150 -6.74 -5.26 -8.78
N ARG A 151 -5.69 -4.71 -8.13
CA ARG A 151 -5.85 -4.00 -6.86
C ARG A 151 -6.77 -2.78 -6.98
N ALA A 152 -6.61 -2.00 -8.06
CA ALA A 152 -7.44 -0.82 -8.32
C ALA A 152 -8.90 -1.20 -8.60
N LEU A 153 -9.16 -2.26 -9.39
CA LEU A 153 -10.49 -2.80 -9.67
C LEU A 153 -11.17 -3.30 -8.39
N LYS A 154 -10.48 -4.11 -7.60
CA LYS A 154 -11.01 -4.64 -6.35
C LYS A 154 -11.35 -3.53 -5.35
N LEU A 155 -10.53 -2.49 -5.31
CA LEU A 155 -10.81 -1.32 -4.48
C LEU A 155 -12.06 -0.59 -4.96
N ASN A 156 -12.22 -0.39 -6.29
CA ASN A 156 -13.38 0.27 -6.88
C ASN A 156 -14.69 -0.51 -6.63
N GLU A 157 -14.65 -1.85 -6.76
CA GLU A 157 -15.80 -2.72 -6.44
C GLU A 157 -16.18 -2.63 -4.96
N THR A 158 -15.19 -2.66 -4.06
CA THR A 158 -15.43 -2.52 -2.63
C THR A 158 -16.04 -1.15 -2.30
N MET A 159 -15.53 -0.08 -2.92
CA MET A 159 -16.09 1.27 -2.78
C MET A 159 -17.55 1.33 -3.21
N ALA A 160 -17.88 0.78 -4.38
CA ALA A 160 -19.26 0.81 -4.90
C ALA A 160 -20.23 0.07 -3.98
N ALA A 161 -19.83 -1.08 -3.43
CA ALA A 161 -20.64 -1.87 -2.51
C ALA A 161 -20.89 -1.14 -1.17
N VAL A 162 -19.82 -0.59 -0.57
CA VAL A 162 -19.89 0.17 0.69
C VAL A 162 -20.74 1.42 0.51
N LEU A 163 -20.51 2.19 -0.55
CA LEU A 163 -21.30 3.40 -0.86
C LEU A 163 -22.78 3.09 -1.00
N THR A 164 -23.14 2.02 -1.70
CA THR A 164 -24.55 1.65 -1.91
C THR A 164 -25.23 1.29 -0.60
N HIS A 165 -24.54 0.55 0.29
CA HIS A 165 -25.08 0.18 1.59
C HIS A 165 -25.20 1.37 2.54
N ASP A 166 -24.11 2.15 2.68
CA ASP A 166 -24.00 3.20 3.70
C ASP A 166 -24.74 4.49 3.33
N LEU A 167 -24.99 4.73 2.05
CA LEU A 167 -25.89 5.81 1.60
C LEU A 167 -27.37 5.38 1.66
N ARG A 168 -27.69 4.09 1.48
CA ARG A 168 -29.08 3.62 1.54
C ARG A 168 -29.68 3.79 2.95
N THR A 169 -28.91 3.52 4.00
CA THR A 169 -29.37 3.58 5.38
C THR A 169 -29.86 4.99 5.79
N PRO A 170 -29.09 6.09 5.63
CA PRO A 170 -29.56 7.43 5.96
C PRO A 170 -30.67 7.91 5.02
N LEU A 171 -30.66 7.54 3.73
CA LEU A 171 -31.73 7.85 2.80
C LEU A 171 -33.06 7.20 3.25
N SER A 172 -33.02 5.93 3.63
CA SER A 172 -34.20 5.22 4.15
C SER A 172 -34.72 5.86 5.44
N ALA A 173 -33.80 6.30 6.33
CA ALA A 173 -34.18 7.00 7.54
C ALA A 173 -34.87 8.35 7.25
N ILE A 174 -34.35 9.13 6.30
CA ILE A 174 -34.93 10.38 5.86
C ILE A 174 -36.34 10.18 5.28
N LEU A 175 -36.51 9.17 4.41
CA LEU A 175 -37.79 8.84 3.79
C LEU A 175 -38.82 8.43 4.87
N LEU A 176 -38.42 7.56 5.80
CA LEU A 176 -39.29 7.12 6.89
C LEU A 176 -39.71 8.30 7.82
N CYS A 177 -38.79 9.22 8.08
CA CYS A 177 -39.08 10.43 8.86
C CYS A 177 -40.01 11.39 8.11
N ALA A 178 -39.82 11.57 6.80
CA ALA A 178 -40.68 12.38 5.97
C ALA A 178 -42.12 11.81 5.93
N ASP A 179 -42.26 10.48 5.74
CA ASP A 179 -43.56 9.80 5.76
C ASP A 179 -44.25 9.95 7.12
N LYS A 180 -43.51 9.80 8.23
CA LYS A 180 -44.02 9.98 9.59
C LYS A 180 -44.49 11.42 9.84
N LEU A 181 -43.72 12.42 9.41
CA LEU A 181 -44.10 13.83 9.49
C LEU A 181 -45.35 14.13 8.69
N SER A 182 -45.52 13.54 7.52
CA SER A 182 -46.73 13.73 6.69
C SER A 182 -48.01 13.17 7.31
N LEU A 183 -47.89 12.17 8.19
CA LEU A 183 -48.99 11.52 8.90
C LEU A 183 -49.37 12.21 10.22
N GLU A 184 -48.40 12.87 10.87
CA GLU A 184 -48.56 13.37 12.26
C GLU A 184 -48.76 14.89 12.37
N LEU A 185 -48.89 15.64 11.26
CA LEU A 185 -49.02 17.09 11.32
C LEU A 185 -50.30 17.57 12.01
N PRO A 186 -50.22 18.01 13.26
CA PRO A 186 -50.35 19.39 13.67
C PRO A 186 -49.21 19.87 14.61
N ALA A 187 -49.03 21.21 14.69
CA ALA A 187 -47.81 21.95 14.98
C ALA A 187 -47.15 21.80 16.39
N ASP A 188 -47.70 21.11 17.37
CA ASP A 188 -47.22 21.07 18.75
C ASP A 188 -46.81 19.67 19.25
N ASN A 189 -46.42 18.77 18.39
CA ASN A 189 -46.21 17.37 18.78
C ASN A 189 -44.72 17.03 19.02
N ALA A 190 -44.38 16.51 20.21
CA ALA A 190 -43.05 16.05 20.58
C ALA A 190 -42.54 14.94 19.59
N GLY A 191 -43.44 14.14 18.99
CA GLY A 191 -43.10 13.16 17.95
C GLY A 191 -42.54 13.80 16.67
N ALA A 192 -43.09 14.97 16.27
CA ALA A 192 -42.58 15.71 15.12
C ALA A 192 -41.17 16.25 15.33
N GLN A 193 -40.90 16.77 16.53
CA GLN A 193 -39.56 17.24 16.94
C GLN A 193 -38.52 16.09 16.94
N GLN A 194 -38.90 14.93 17.48
CA GLN A 194 -38.02 13.77 17.46
C GLN A 194 -37.74 13.28 16.04
N THR A 195 -38.76 13.32 15.17
CA THR A 195 -38.62 12.94 13.77
C THR A 195 -37.72 13.92 13.00
N LEU A 196 -37.86 15.23 13.25
CA LEU A 196 -36.97 16.26 12.72
C LEU A 196 -35.51 16.06 13.17
N SER A 197 -35.29 15.76 14.43
CA SER A 197 -33.93 15.51 14.94
C SER A 197 -33.27 14.28 14.28
N TYR A 198 -34.02 13.22 14.00
CA TYR A 198 -33.55 12.07 13.23
C TYR A 198 -33.22 12.42 11.76
N LEU A 199 -34.05 13.27 11.15
CA LEU A 199 -33.82 13.79 9.78
C LEU A 199 -32.52 14.59 9.72
N GLU A 200 -32.34 15.54 10.64
CA GLU A 200 -31.13 16.37 10.73
C GLU A 200 -29.87 15.51 10.96
N ALA A 201 -29.92 14.60 11.92
CA ALA A 201 -28.80 13.70 12.21
C ALA A 201 -28.43 12.81 11.00
N SER A 202 -29.41 12.31 10.27
CA SER A 202 -29.19 11.49 9.07
C SER A 202 -28.63 12.31 7.91
N THR A 203 -29.11 13.54 7.74
CA THR A 203 -28.62 14.47 6.70
C THR A 203 -27.17 14.88 6.98
N LEU A 204 -26.83 15.25 8.23
CA LEU A 204 -25.46 15.57 8.64
C LEU A 204 -24.51 14.40 8.47
N ARG A 205 -25.00 13.18 8.73
CA ARG A 205 -24.21 11.95 8.48
C ARG A 205 -23.91 11.77 7.00
N MET A 206 -24.90 11.99 6.14
CA MET A 206 -24.74 11.87 4.68
C MET A 206 -23.77 12.93 4.15
N ALA A 207 -23.85 14.18 4.62
CA ALA A 207 -22.92 15.24 4.27
C ALA A 207 -21.46 14.85 4.63
N ARG A 208 -21.24 14.35 5.84
CA ARG A 208 -19.91 13.86 6.27
C ARG A 208 -19.40 12.71 5.40
N MET A 209 -20.24 11.76 5.00
CA MET A 209 -19.85 10.67 4.10
C MET A 209 -19.42 11.18 2.73
N VAL A 210 -20.13 12.16 2.17
CA VAL A 210 -19.79 12.80 0.89
C VAL A 210 -18.46 13.52 0.98
N GLU A 211 -18.21 14.27 2.06
CA GLU A 211 -16.92 14.94 2.29
C GLU A 211 -15.75 13.94 2.41
N GLN A 212 -15.94 12.89 3.18
CA GLN A 212 -14.94 11.82 3.29
C GLN A 212 -14.63 11.17 1.94
N LEU A 213 -15.63 11.00 1.09
CA LEU A 213 -15.45 10.45 -0.25
C LEU A 213 -14.68 11.41 -1.16
N LEU A 214 -14.97 12.70 -1.10
CA LEU A 214 -14.26 13.73 -1.85
C LEU A 214 -12.80 13.84 -1.41
N ASP A 215 -12.55 13.83 -0.10
CA ASP A 215 -11.19 13.83 0.45
C ASP A 215 -10.43 12.57 0.04
N PHE A 216 -11.05 11.39 0.12
CA PHE A 216 -10.47 10.14 -0.36
C PHE A 216 -10.12 10.20 -1.86
N SER A 217 -11.01 10.75 -2.69
CA SER A 217 -10.78 10.92 -4.13
C SER A 217 -9.60 11.86 -4.41
N ARG A 218 -9.51 13.00 -3.69
CA ARG A 218 -8.42 13.97 -3.81
C ARG A 218 -7.08 13.38 -3.37
N ILE A 219 -7.05 12.65 -2.25
CA ILE A 219 -5.87 11.95 -1.76
C ILE A 219 -5.36 10.96 -2.82
N ARG A 220 -6.26 10.14 -3.38
CA ARG A 220 -5.88 9.13 -4.38
C ARG A 220 -5.37 9.71 -5.70
N SER A 221 -5.91 10.83 -6.13
CA SER A 221 -5.47 11.51 -7.35
C SER A 221 -4.18 12.31 -7.19
N GLY A 222 -3.54 12.29 -5.99
CA GLY A 222 -2.37 13.13 -5.69
C GLY A 222 -2.69 14.63 -5.62
N GLY A 223 -3.97 14.99 -5.58
CA GLY A 223 -4.45 16.37 -5.57
C GLY A 223 -4.51 17.02 -4.20
N LEU A 224 -4.04 16.36 -3.14
CA LEU A 224 -4.02 16.93 -1.80
C LEU A 224 -2.97 18.04 -1.74
N ARG A 225 -3.44 19.29 -1.64
CA ARG A 225 -2.60 20.48 -1.44
C ARG A 225 -2.96 21.10 -0.12
N LEU A 226 -1.97 21.30 0.76
CA LEU A 226 -2.16 21.97 2.04
C LEU A 226 -2.05 23.50 1.85
N GLN A 227 -2.95 24.23 2.49
CA GLN A 227 -2.86 25.68 2.67
C GLN A 227 -2.14 25.97 3.99
N SER A 228 -0.81 25.74 4.02
CA SER A 228 -0.03 25.85 5.24
C SER A 228 0.13 27.29 5.69
N GLY A 229 -0.21 27.57 6.93
CA GLY A 229 -0.02 28.82 7.65
C GLY A 229 0.45 28.57 9.08
N ALA A 230 0.86 29.64 9.77
CA ALA A 230 1.13 29.54 11.21
C ALA A 230 -0.18 29.33 11.97
N CYS A 231 -0.28 28.28 12.76
CA CYS A 231 -1.46 27.98 13.58
C CYS A 231 -1.06 27.42 14.95
N ASP A 232 -1.93 27.58 15.92
CA ASP A 232 -1.83 26.98 17.25
C ASP A 232 -2.77 25.78 17.33
N LEU A 233 -2.19 24.57 17.44
CA LEU A 233 -2.96 23.32 17.49
C LEU A 233 -3.90 23.27 18.69
N ALA A 234 -3.56 23.88 19.84
CA ALA A 234 -4.44 23.94 20.99
C ALA A 234 -5.67 24.83 20.74
N GLU A 235 -5.52 25.93 20.02
CA GLU A 235 -6.67 26.78 19.61
C GLU A 235 -7.59 26.04 18.65
N VAL A 236 -7.04 25.39 17.63
CA VAL A 236 -7.82 24.55 16.69
C VAL A 236 -8.54 23.44 17.46
N THR A 237 -7.86 22.80 18.42
CA THR A 237 -8.48 21.76 19.24
C THR A 237 -9.63 22.30 20.06
N ARG A 238 -9.48 23.45 20.72
CA ARG A 238 -10.56 24.07 21.49
C ARG A 238 -11.78 24.40 20.64
N ALA A 239 -11.55 24.96 19.44
CA ALA A 239 -12.64 25.28 18.50
C ALA A 239 -13.43 24.03 18.11
N VAL A 240 -12.75 22.96 17.72
CA VAL A 240 -13.37 21.67 17.35
C VAL A 240 -14.14 21.06 18.54
N LEU A 241 -13.59 21.14 19.76
CA LEU A 241 -14.24 20.59 20.94
C LEU A 241 -15.51 21.36 21.32
N VAL A 242 -15.54 22.69 21.13
CA VAL A 242 -16.76 23.51 21.31
C VAL A 242 -17.84 23.10 20.32
N GLU A 243 -17.50 22.91 19.05
CA GLU A 243 -18.46 22.44 18.03
C GLU A 243 -18.99 21.04 18.34
N ALA A 244 -18.10 20.10 18.73
CA ALA A 244 -18.49 18.75 19.12
C ALA A 244 -19.37 18.73 20.39
N GLY A 245 -19.18 19.68 21.29
CA GLY A 245 -19.93 19.81 22.57
C GLY A 245 -21.32 20.42 22.39
N ALA A 246 -21.57 21.21 21.37
CA ALA A 246 -22.91 21.79 21.09
C ALA A 246 -23.99 20.72 20.86
N GLY A 247 -23.59 19.45 20.63
CA GLY A 247 -24.46 18.30 20.42
C GLY A 247 -24.71 17.37 21.62
N HIS A 248 -24.57 17.77 22.89
CA HIS A 248 -25.00 17.03 24.11
C HIS A 248 -23.96 16.26 24.94
N ARG A 249 -22.62 16.36 24.74
CA ARG A 249 -21.65 15.56 25.54
C ARG A 249 -20.34 16.26 25.92
N THR A 250 -20.36 17.57 26.19
CA THR A 250 -19.17 18.36 26.58
C THR A 250 -18.52 17.86 27.89
N ASP A 251 -19.32 17.31 28.81
CA ASP A 251 -18.84 16.85 30.11
C ASP A 251 -17.93 15.61 30.07
N ARG A 252 -17.80 15.00 28.90
CA ARG A 252 -17.02 13.77 28.72
C ARG A 252 -15.65 13.98 28.10
N ILE A 253 -15.29 15.20 27.72
CA ILE A 253 -14.02 15.47 27.02
C ILE A 253 -13.13 16.30 27.93
N ALA A 254 -11.96 15.78 28.30
CA ALA A 254 -10.93 16.49 29.02
C ALA A 254 -9.81 16.91 28.10
N LEU A 255 -9.47 18.19 28.04
CA LEU A 255 -8.35 18.74 27.28
C LEU A 255 -7.20 19.09 28.21
N ASP A 256 -6.00 18.53 27.91
CA ASP A 256 -4.72 18.86 28.54
C ASP A 256 -3.79 19.48 27.49
N VAL A 257 -3.26 20.69 27.80
CA VAL A 257 -2.34 21.39 26.85
C VAL A 257 -1.04 21.65 27.59
N ARG A 258 0.07 21.27 26.97
CA ARG A 258 1.42 21.44 27.51
C ARG A 258 2.35 22.09 26.48
N GLY A 259 3.16 23.02 26.95
CA GLY A 259 4.16 23.67 26.13
C GLY A 259 3.57 24.58 25.03
N ASP A 260 4.40 24.94 24.07
CA ASP A 260 4.03 25.75 22.90
C ASP A 260 3.48 24.82 21.80
N SER A 261 2.22 25.01 21.39
CA SER A 261 1.55 24.17 20.37
C SER A 261 1.54 24.80 18.97
N THR A 262 2.34 25.86 18.73
CA THR A 262 2.40 26.49 17.42
C THR A 262 3.16 25.64 16.39
N LEU A 263 2.61 25.54 15.17
CA LEU A 263 3.20 24.83 14.04
C LEU A 263 2.81 25.47 12.70
N GLN A 264 3.47 25.07 11.62
CA GLN A 264 3.07 25.41 10.25
C GLN A 264 2.18 24.28 9.70
N GLY A 265 0.91 24.58 9.46
CA GLY A 265 -0.05 23.58 8.98
C GLY A 265 -1.29 24.20 8.34
N ASP A 266 -2.12 23.34 7.81
CA ASP A 266 -3.43 23.70 7.26
C ASP A 266 -4.47 23.57 8.38
N MET A 267 -5.01 24.70 8.84
CA MET A 267 -5.93 24.80 9.97
C MET A 267 -7.19 23.93 9.76
N ASP A 268 -7.76 23.92 8.57
CA ASP A 268 -8.98 23.17 8.25
C ASP A 268 -8.70 21.66 8.30
N ARG A 269 -7.55 21.22 7.76
CA ARG A 269 -7.16 19.80 7.78
C ARG A 269 -6.76 19.33 9.18
N LEU A 270 -6.12 20.18 9.97
CA LEU A 270 -5.84 19.90 11.39
C LEU A 270 -7.14 19.79 12.18
N GLY A 271 -8.11 20.67 11.93
CA GLY A 271 -9.44 20.57 12.49
C GLY A 271 -10.14 19.25 12.14
N GLN A 272 -10.05 18.80 10.89
CA GLN A 272 -10.60 17.52 10.46
C GLN A 272 -9.91 16.31 11.13
N ILE A 273 -8.58 16.35 11.34
CA ILE A 273 -7.84 15.33 12.09
C ILE A 273 -8.43 15.20 13.49
N ILE A 274 -8.55 16.32 14.20
CA ILE A 274 -9.06 16.37 15.58
C ILE A 274 -10.51 15.86 15.63
N ALA A 275 -11.39 16.39 14.76
CA ALA A 275 -12.79 16.01 14.71
C ALA A 275 -12.99 14.51 14.45
N ASN A 276 -12.21 13.91 13.56
CA ASN A 276 -12.27 12.47 13.28
C ASN A 276 -11.78 11.63 14.47
N LEU A 277 -10.67 12.01 15.12
CA LEU A 277 -10.15 11.27 16.27
C LEU A 277 -11.07 11.37 17.48
N VAL A 278 -11.55 12.56 17.79
CA VAL A 278 -12.49 12.80 18.90
C VAL A 278 -13.84 12.12 18.64
N GLY A 279 -14.36 12.22 17.40
CA GLY A 279 -15.59 11.55 17.00
C GLY A 279 -15.52 10.02 17.14
N ASN A 280 -14.39 9.42 16.77
CA ASN A 280 -14.14 8.00 16.98
C ASN A 280 -14.08 7.66 18.48
N ALA A 281 -13.38 8.45 19.27
CA ALA A 281 -13.25 8.24 20.71
C ALA A 281 -14.61 8.32 21.42
N LEU A 282 -15.47 9.26 21.06
CA LEU A 282 -16.82 9.40 21.60
C LEU A 282 -17.74 8.23 21.19
N THR A 283 -17.56 7.71 19.98
CA THR A 283 -18.39 6.62 19.44
C THR A 283 -18.02 5.27 20.04
N HIS A 284 -16.73 5.01 20.24
CA HIS A 284 -16.21 3.71 20.66
C HIS A 284 -15.81 3.64 22.14
N GLY A 285 -15.73 4.77 22.82
CA GLY A 285 -15.32 4.86 24.23
C GLY A 285 -16.41 4.55 25.25
N ALA A 286 -17.52 3.90 24.88
CA ALA A 286 -18.70 3.70 25.72
C ALA A 286 -19.12 5.02 26.41
N ASP A 287 -19.43 5.00 27.71
CA ASP A 287 -19.76 6.23 28.46
C ASP A 287 -18.58 6.81 29.27
N ALA A 288 -17.36 6.36 29.01
CA ALA A 288 -16.15 6.86 29.68
C ALA A 288 -15.69 8.23 29.14
N ALA A 289 -14.87 8.92 29.92
CA ALA A 289 -14.27 10.18 29.52
C ALA A 289 -13.27 9.97 28.37
N VAL A 290 -13.29 10.89 27.40
CA VAL A 290 -12.31 11.00 26.34
C VAL A 290 -11.25 12.00 26.76
N GLN A 291 -9.97 11.62 26.67
CA GLN A 291 -8.86 12.50 26.96
C GLN A 291 -8.23 13.00 25.66
N VAL A 292 -8.09 14.30 25.53
CA VAL A 292 -7.39 14.94 24.41
C VAL A 292 -6.19 15.68 25.00
N GLN A 293 -5.00 15.36 24.51
CA GLN A 293 -3.77 16.02 24.94
C GLN A 293 -3.06 16.65 23.74
N VAL A 294 -2.68 17.90 23.88
CA VAL A 294 -1.81 18.63 22.96
C VAL A 294 -0.51 18.92 23.69
N ASP A 295 0.58 18.32 23.22
CA ASP A 295 1.89 18.42 23.84
C ASP A 295 2.91 19.06 22.88
N GLY A 296 3.21 20.31 23.13
CA GLY A 296 4.23 21.11 22.43
C GLY A 296 5.50 21.29 23.25
N SER A 297 5.84 20.38 24.16
CA SER A 297 7.08 20.47 24.96
C SER A 297 8.34 20.18 24.16
N ASP A 298 8.22 19.45 23.03
CA ASP A 298 9.34 19.22 22.11
C ASP A 298 9.56 20.42 21.20
N ALA A 299 10.84 20.75 20.93
CA ALA A 299 11.22 21.89 20.09
C ALA A 299 10.92 21.69 18.59
N ARG A 300 10.75 20.46 18.12
CA ARG A 300 10.59 20.11 16.68
C ARG A 300 9.21 19.60 16.31
N ILE A 301 8.50 19.00 17.25
CA ILE A 301 7.21 18.34 17.02
C ILE A 301 6.17 18.81 18.04
N VAL A 302 4.90 18.79 17.61
CA VAL A 302 3.73 18.91 18.48
C VAL A 302 2.98 17.59 18.41
N ALA A 303 2.71 16.98 19.57
CA ALA A 303 1.96 15.72 19.65
C ALA A 303 0.50 16.01 19.99
N LEU A 304 -0.42 15.41 19.21
CA LEU A 304 -1.84 15.32 19.52
C LEU A 304 -2.15 13.89 19.93
N ARG A 305 -2.64 13.66 21.15
CA ARG A 305 -3.09 12.37 21.63
C ARG A 305 -4.57 12.41 21.95
N VAL A 306 -5.31 11.41 21.47
CA VAL A 306 -6.71 11.20 21.81
C VAL A 306 -6.85 9.79 22.35
N SER A 307 -7.37 9.67 23.58
CA SER A 307 -7.56 8.37 24.22
C SER A 307 -8.97 8.20 24.73
N ASN A 308 -9.46 6.97 24.61
CA ASN A 308 -10.78 6.55 25.13
C ASN A 308 -10.68 5.14 25.72
N ALA A 309 -11.60 4.81 26.62
CA ALA A 309 -11.72 3.46 27.15
C ALA A 309 -12.06 2.47 26.04
N GLY A 310 -11.43 1.29 26.07
CA GLY A 310 -11.66 0.23 25.08
C GLY A 310 -10.39 -0.53 24.75
N HIS A 311 -10.52 -1.46 23.82
CA HIS A 311 -9.42 -2.28 23.34
C HIS A 311 -9.63 -2.57 21.85
N VAL A 312 -8.60 -2.45 21.05
CA VAL A 312 -8.56 -2.86 19.65
C VAL A 312 -7.77 -4.15 19.56
N ASP A 313 -8.29 -5.14 18.84
CA ASP A 313 -7.55 -6.38 18.58
C ASP A 313 -6.16 -6.05 18.00
N GLU A 314 -5.12 -6.65 18.57
CA GLU A 314 -3.73 -6.43 18.13
C GLU A 314 -3.51 -6.76 16.65
N ALA A 315 -4.24 -7.74 16.12
CA ALA A 315 -4.21 -8.09 14.70
C ALA A 315 -4.78 -6.98 13.79
N LEU A 316 -5.64 -6.11 14.33
CA LEU A 316 -6.26 -5.01 13.60
C LEU A 316 -5.46 -3.70 13.71
N LEU A 317 -4.66 -3.50 14.76
CA LEU A 317 -3.90 -2.26 14.98
C LEU A 317 -3.09 -1.81 13.74
N PRO A 318 -2.31 -2.67 13.07
CA PRO A 318 -1.54 -2.27 11.89
C PRO A 318 -2.41 -1.87 10.69
N ARG A 319 -3.68 -2.29 10.71
CA ARG A 319 -4.61 -2.12 9.59
C ARG A 319 -5.68 -1.06 9.81
N LEU A 320 -5.68 -0.40 10.98
CA LEU A 320 -6.67 0.63 11.34
C LEU A 320 -6.67 1.82 10.36
N PHE A 321 -5.53 2.11 9.75
CA PHE A 321 -5.36 3.21 8.81
C PHE A 321 -5.54 2.79 7.34
N GLU A 322 -5.91 1.53 7.07
CA GLU A 322 -6.29 1.10 5.73
C GLU A 322 -7.71 1.57 5.39
N PRO A 323 -7.97 2.03 4.16
CA PRO A 323 -9.29 2.49 3.76
C PRO A 323 -10.32 1.36 3.80
N PHE A 324 -11.55 1.65 4.20
CA PHE A 324 -12.72 0.75 4.25
C PHE A 324 -12.59 -0.45 5.20
N LYS A 325 -11.59 -0.52 6.08
CA LYS A 325 -11.37 -1.71 6.93
C LYS A 325 -11.89 -1.61 8.35
N ALA A 326 -12.15 -0.42 8.84
CA ALA A 326 -12.74 -0.24 10.16
C ALA A 326 -14.25 -0.50 10.09
N SER A 327 -14.68 -1.64 10.60
CA SER A 327 -16.06 -2.01 10.98
C SER A 327 -17.07 -2.31 9.87
N PHE A 328 -17.00 -3.50 9.31
CA PHE A 328 -18.16 -4.07 8.59
C PHE A 328 -19.38 -4.37 9.50
N HIS A 329 -19.25 -4.33 10.84
CA HIS A 329 -20.32 -4.82 11.72
C HIS A 329 -20.82 -3.89 12.85
N GLN A 330 -20.17 -2.74 13.13
CA GLN A 330 -20.61 -1.89 14.27
C GLN A 330 -20.41 -0.37 14.15
N SER A 331 -19.87 0.18 13.07
CA SER A 331 -19.70 1.64 12.93
C SER A 331 -20.59 2.23 11.86
N ASN A 332 -21.23 3.34 12.23
CA ASN A 332 -22.13 4.14 11.37
C ASN A 332 -21.38 4.99 10.30
N GLY A 333 -20.24 4.55 9.76
CA GLY A 333 -19.44 5.32 8.81
C GLY A 333 -18.75 4.48 7.73
N LEU A 334 -18.17 5.16 6.71
CA LEU A 334 -17.51 4.55 5.54
C LEU A 334 -16.18 3.82 5.86
N GLY A 335 -15.68 3.87 7.11
CA GLY A 335 -14.36 3.36 7.44
C GLY A 335 -13.21 4.14 6.78
N LEU A 336 -13.45 5.39 6.41
CA LEU A 336 -12.46 6.28 5.78
C LEU A 336 -11.83 7.27 6.76
N GLY A 337 -12.44 7.51 7.93
CA GLY A 337 -12.03 8.57 8.84
C GLY A 337 -10.56 8.45 9.27
N LEU A 338 -10.13 7.29 9.76
CA LEU A 338 -8.74 7.07 10.19
C LEU A 338 -7.74 7.07 9.04
N TYR A 339 -8.13 6.56 7.87
CA TYR A 339 -7.32 6.67 6.66
C TYR A 339 -7.07 8.13 6.26
N ILE A 340 -8.13 8.96 6.26
CA ILE A 340 -8.03 10.39 5.94
C ILE A 340 -7.13 11.10 6.95
N VAL A 341 -7.27 10.78 8.25
CA VAL A 341 -6.39 11.31 9.31
C VAL A 341 -4.94 10.95 9.04
N ASP A 342 -4.61 9.69 8.73
CA ASP A 342 -3.24 9.26 8.39
C ASP A 342 -2.68 10.04 7.21
N GLN A 343 -3.46 10.19 6.15
CA GLN A 343 -3.01 10.92 4.96
C GLN A 343 -2.80 12.42 5.22
N PHE A 344 -3.66 13.05 6.02
CA PHE A 344 -3.48 14.46 6.39
C PHE A 344 -2.28 14.65 7.32
N VAL A 345 -2.06 13.76 8.28
CA VAL A 345 -0.87 13.78 9.15
C VAL A 345 0.40 13.62 8.31
N ARG A 346 0.43 12.66 7.38
CA ARG A 346 1.55 12.47 6.45
C ARG A 346 1.79 13.67 5.54
N ALA A 347 0.73 14.30 5.04
CA ALA A 347 0.84 15.50 4.22
C ALA A 347 1.47 16.68 4.98
N HIS A 348 1.29 16.74 6.31
CA HIS A 348 1.98 17.69 7.20
C HIS A 348 3.41 17.24 7.56
N GLY A 349 3.92 16.13 7.00
CA GLY A 349 5.23 15.57 7.33
C GLY A 349 5.25 14.82 8.68
N GLY A 350 4.08 14.53 9.25
CA GLY A 350 3.92 13.88 10.54
C GLY A 350 3.78 12.37 10.46
N GLN A 351 3.52 11.76 11.62
CA GLN A 351 3.29 10.33 11.78
C GLN A 351 2.08 10.08 12.70
N LEU A 352 1.20 9.15 12.30
CA LEU A 352 0.07 8.71 13.10
C LEU A 352 0.31 7.28 13.61
N SER A 353 -0.04 7.03 14.86
CA SER A 353 0.02 5.70 15.47
C SER A 353 -1.19 5.42 16.33
N ALA A 354 -1.48 4.15 16.57
CA ALA A 354 -2.50 3.69 17.50
C ALA A 354 -1.94 2.55 18.35
N ARG A 355 -2.29 2.55 19.65
CA ARG A 355 -1.90 1.48 20.57
C ARG A 355 -2.97 1.27 21.64
N ASN A 356 -2.97 0.08 22.23
CA ASN A 356 -3.67 -0.20 23.48
C ASN A 356 -2.74 0.14 24.64
N ASP A 357 -3.25 0.89 25.63
CA ASP A 357 -2.51 1.29 26.82
C ASP A 357 -3.44 1.29 28.05
N ALA A 358 -3.14 0.45 29.03
CA ALA A 358 -3.86 0.37 30.31
C ALA A 358 -5.40 0.36 30.20
N GLY A 359 -5.95 -0.39 29.23
CA GLY A 359 -7.40 -0.50 29.01
C GLY A 359 -8.00 0.68 28.22
N GLN A 360 -7.15 1.48 27.63
CA GLN A 360 -7.52 2.56 26.71
C GLN A 360 -6.94 2.30 25.32
N VAL A 361 -7.61 2.83 24.31
CA VAL A 361 -7.07 2.98 22.96
C VAL A 361 -6.52 4.39 22.83
N VAL A 362 -5.26 4.52 22.45
CA VAL A 362 -4.57 5.81 22.28
C VAL A 362 -4.21 6.00 20.82
N PHE A 363 -4.72 7.06 20.22
CA PHE A 363 -4.28 7.57 18.92
C PHE A 363 -3.31 8.71 19.15
N GLU A 364 -2.16 8.68 18.47
CA GLU A 364 -1.13 9.70 18.60
C GLU A 364 -0.69 10.19 17.22
N ALA A 365 -0.87 11.50 16.96
CA ALA A 365 -0.37 12.18 15.78
C ALA A 365 0.81 13.06 16.18
N LEU A 366 1.98 12.81 15.59
CA LEU A 366 3.20 13.59 15.77
C LEU A 366 3.34 14.53 14.55
N LEU A 367 3.25 15.83 14.77
CA LEU A 367 3.25 16.84 13.72
C LEU A 367 4.52 17.71 13.85
N PRO A 368 5.36 17.82 12.79
CA PRO A 368 6.53 18.68 12.84
C PRO A 368 6.10 20.16 12.89
N ARG A 369 6.82 20.98 13.64
CA ARG A 369 6.54 22.43 13.71
C ARG A 369 6.75 23.15 12.39
N ARG A 370 7.66 22.64 11.55
CA ARG A 370 7.88 23.10 10.19
C ARG A 370 7.88 21.90 9.27
N ALA A 371 7.16 21.98 8.18
CA ALA A 371 7.20 20.98 7.12
C ALA A 371 8.55 21.13 6.38
N ASP A 372 9.62 20.55 6.93
CA ASP A 372 10.86 20.37 6.18
C ASP A 372 10.58 19.33 5.10
N GLY A 373 10.76 19.70 3.82
CA GLY A 373 10.42 18.88 2.65
C GLY A 373 11.25 17.60 2.51
N ARG A 374 11.52 16.89 3.63
CA ARG A 374 12.15 15.56 3.65
C ARG A 374 11.35 14.66 4.56
N SER A 375 10.72 13.64 3.98
CA SER A 375 10.16 12.51 4.74
C SER A 375 11.19 11.97 5.72
N PRO A 376 10.82 11.63 6.97
CA PRO A 376 11.70 10.89 7.86
C PRO A 376 11.97 9.52 7.24
N VAL A 377 13.24 9.22 7.01
CA VAL A 377 13.75 7.93 6.59
C VAL A 377 13.39 6.93 7.69
N ALA A 378 12.67 5.88 7.31
CA ALA A 378 12.46 4.70 8.15
C ALA A 378 13.83 4.09 8.51
N THR A 379 14.14 4.01 9.79
CA THR A 379 15.15 3.12 10.36
C THR A 379 14.49 1.84 10.83
#